data_b07f4b2111b56f414ac47476b14f3dd0
#
_entry.id   b07f4b2111b56f414ac47476b14f3dd0
#
_cell.length_a   1.000
_cell.length_b   1.000
_cell.length_c   1.000
_cell.angle_alpha   90.00
_cell.angle_beta   90.00
_cell.angle_gamma   90.00
#
_symmetry.space_group_name_H-M   'P 1'
#
loop_
_entity.id
_entity.type
_entity.pdbx_description
1 polymer ?
#
loop_
_entity_poly.entity_id
_entity_poly.type
_entity_poly.pdbx_seq_one_letter_code
_entity_poly.pdbx_strand_id
1 'polypeptide(L)'
;MKKGWLVFLVLLAAAALTLSGILLGKFSREEKIFQEQAALNGIVYDEAFLEEAAKLPGIQSVKPVVSLPVQLKVGEYSVETELLGVELTNLHYQAEKASDTALGRTPALLIGKEALFGLVDANGHAISEKRLGQLLEEYQELSITASFSNRPEQTFSCRAAAVLKEPADKIYFSIDQAKALAEQYGQPFSIKEVLLTVTGETNFRKAKESFVPTKEGL
;
A
#
# COMPACT_ATOMS: atom_id res chain seq x y z
N MET A 1 -27.52 -57.69 -23.69
CA MET A 1 -28.02 -56.47 -23.01
C MET A 1 -27.07 -55.86 -21.94
N LYS A 2 -26.00 -56.52 -21.47
CA LYS A 2 -25.15 -55.99 -20.37
C LYS A 2 -24.04 -55.00 -20.80
N LYS A 3 -23.60 -55.03 -22.08
CA LYS A 3 -22.52 -54.11 -22.54
C LYS A 3 -22.95 -52.66 -22.73
N GLY A 4 -24.20 -52.37 -23.15
CA GLY A 4 -24.68 -51.01 -23.36
C GLY A 4 -24.86 -50.23 -22.07
N TRP A 5 -25.22 -50.90 -20.95
CA TRP A 5 -25.42 -50.28 -19.66
C TRP A 5 -24.08 -49.83 -19.00
N LEU A 6 -23.03 -50.60 -19.26
CA LEU A 6 -21.67 -50.28 -18.77
C LEU A 6 -21.09 -49.04 -19.49
N VAL A 7 -21.33 -48.92 -20.79
CA VAL A 7 -20.94 -47.74 -21.57
C VAL A 7 -21.70 -46.50 -21.11
N PHE A 8 -23.01 -46.65 -20.82
CA PHE A 8 -23.81 -45.53 -20.31
C PHE A 8 -23.34 -45.05 -18.93
N LEU A 9 -22.99 -45.97 -18.02
CA LEU A 9 -22.45 -45.64 -16.69
C LEU A 9 -21.10 -44.93 -16.79
N VAL A 10 -20.21 -45.33 -17.71
CA VAL A 10 -18.91 -44.70 -17.91
C VAL A 10 -19.09 -43.28 -18.46
N LEU A 11 -20.01 -43.08 -19.39
CA LEU A 11 -20.32 -41.74 -19.94
C LEU A 11 -20.96 -40.84 -18.88
N LEU A 12 -21.82 -41.35 -18.01
CA LEU A 12 -22.43 -40.61 -16.92
C LEU A 12 -21.39 -40.20 -15.85
N ALA A 13 -20.43 -41.08 -15.53
CA ALA A 13 -19.32 -40.78 -14.62
C ALA A 13 -18.36 -39.75 -15.23
N ALA A 14 -18.05 -39.83 -16.52
CA ALA A 14 -17.24 -38.85 -17.21
C ALA A 14 -17.91 -37.47 -17.26
N ALA A 15 -19.21 -37.39 -17.52
CA ALA A 15 -19.99 -36.16 -17.48
C ALA A 15 -20.08 -35.56 -16.07
N ALA A 16 -20.19 -36.37 -15.03
CA ALA A 16 -20.20 -35.92 -13.65
C ALA A 16 -18.81 -35.35 -13.23
N LEU A 17 -17.71 -35.97 -13.67
CA LEU A 17 -16.35 -35.49 -13.43
C LEU A 17 -16.06 -34.18 -14.17
N THR A 18 -16.55 -34.01 -15.39
CA THR A 18 -16.37 -32.73 -16.13
C THR A 18 -17.21 -31.61 -15.52
N LEU A 19 -18.44 -31.89 -15.10
CA LEU A 19 -19.32 -30.93 -14.39
C LEU A 19 -18.73 -30.52 -13.03
N SER A 20 -18.20 -31.47 -12.26
CA SER A 20 -17.53 -31.17 -11.00
C SER A 20 -16.23 -30.39 -11.20
N GLY A 21 -15.45 -30.67 -12.24
CA GLY A 21 -14.27 -29.91 -12.61
C GLY A 21 -14.59 -28.46 -13.03
N ILE A 22 -15.70 -28.25 -13.75
CA ILE A 22 -16.17 -26.90 -14.15
C ILE A 22 -16.72 -26.14 -12.93
N LEU A 23 -17.45 -26.81 -12.03
CA LEU A 23 -17.93 -26.22 -10.77
C LEU A 23 -16.76 -25.86 -9.83
N LEU A 24 -15.82 -26.77 -9.62
CA LEU A 24 -14.62 -26.50 -8.82
C LEU A 24 -13.75 -25.42 -9.44
N GLY A 25 -13.62 -25.36 -10.76
CA GLY A 25 -12.90 -24.28 -11.46
C GLY A 25 -13.60 -22.92 -11.37
N LYS A 26 -14.94 -22.90 -11.19
CA LYS A 26 -15.67 -21.64 -10.91
C LYS A 26 -15.56 -21.21 -9.44
N PHE A 27 -15.48 -22.14 -8.49
CA PHE A 27 -15.27 -21.84 -7.08
C PHE A 27 -13.81 -21.53 -6.73
N SER A 28 -12.86 -21.88 -7.59
CA SER A 28 -11.42 -21.64 -7.40
C SER A 28 -10.89 -20.42 -8.16
N ARG A 29 -11.75 -19.53 -8.66
CA ARG A 29 -11.30 -18.19 -9.01
C ARG A 29 -11.13 -17.45 -7.69
N GLU A 30 -9.89 -17.43 -7.18
CA GLU A 30 -9.47 -16.44 -6.19
C GLU A 30 -9.85 -15.07 -6.78
N GLU A 31 -10.88 -14.45 -6.19
CA GLU A 31 -11.24 -13.10 -6.59
C GLU A 31 -10.05 -12.21 -6.28
N LYS A 32 -9.51 -11.57 -7.32
CA LYS A 32 -8.37 -10.68 -7.15
C LYS A 32 -8.73 -9.57 -6.16
N ILE A 33 -7.86 -9.39 -5.20
CA ILE A 33 -7.93 -8.28 -4.26
C ILE A 33 -7.23 -7.09 -4.91
N PHE A 34 -7.91 -5.97 -4.96
CA PHE A 34 -7.38 -4.69 -5.43
C PHE A 34 -7.22 -3.77 -4.25
N GLN A 35 -6.10 -3.07 -4.19
CA GLN A 35 -5.85 -2.07 -3.19
C GLN A 35 -5.45 -0.76 -3.88
N GLU A 36 -6.08 0.33 -3.49
CA GLU A 36 -5.79 1.65 -4.01
C GLU A 36 -5.86 2.69 -2.91
N GLN A 37 -4.94 3.63 -2.94
CA GLN A 37 -4.94 4.83 -2.13
C GLN A 37 -5.76 5.89 -2.87
N ALA A 38 -6.82 6.39 -2.24
CA ALA A 38 -7.73 7.36 -2.83
C ALA A 38 -7.71 8.66 -2.04
N ALA A 39 -7.40 9.77 -2.74
CA ALA A 39 -7.54 11.13 -2.26
C ALA A 39 -8.70 11.79 -2.99
N LEU A 40 -9.70 12.29 -2.26
CA LEU A 40 -10.88 12.92 -2.82
C LEU A 40 -10.94 14.37 -2.37
N ASN A 41 -10.81 15.27 -3.34
CA ASN A 41 -10.87 16.72 -3.08
C ASN A 41 -12.23 17.12 -2.51
N GLY A 42 -12.20 17.81 -1.36
CA GLY A 42 -13.41 18.34 -0.72
C GLY A 42 -14.18 17.36 0.16
N ILE A 43 -13.72 16.12 0.33
CA ILE A 43 -14.29 15.16 1.26
C ILE A 43 -13.53 15.20 2.59
N VAL A 44 -14.27 15.21 3.67
CA VAL A 44 -13.73 15.03 5.02
C VAL A 44 -13.77 13.53 5.33
N TYR A 45 -12.60 12.94 5.58
CA TYR A 45 -12.48 11.54 5.96
C TYR A 45 -12.65 11.41 7.46
N ASP A 46 -13.88 11.51 7.92
CA ASP A 46 -14.25 11.22 9.31
C ASP A 46 -14.70 9.76 9.48
N GLU A 47 -15.04 9.40 10.70
CA GLU A 47 -15.50 8.06 11.04
C GLU A 47 -16.79 7.68 10.28
N ALA A 48 -17.70 8.66 10.10
CA ALA A 48 -18.94 8.46 9.37
C ALA A 48 -18.69 8.14 7.89
N PHE A 49 -17.73 8.83 7.25
CA PHE A 49 -17.31 8.53 5.89
C PHE A 49 -16.71 7.11 5.79
N LEU A 50 -15.83 6.74 6.72
CA LEU A 50 -15.20 5.40 6.70
C LEU A 50 -16.25 4.29 6.85
N GLU A 51 -17.24 4.47 7.72
CA GLU A 51 -18.36 3.53 7.89
C GLU A 51 -19.24 3.41 6.64
N GLU A 52 -19.60 4.53 6.01
CA GLU A 52 -20.39 4.53 4.77
C GLU A 52 -19.64 3.87 3.61
N ALA A 53 -18.37 4.21 3.45
CA ALA A 53 -17.52 3.61 2.42
C ALA A 53 -17.39 2.09 2.60
N ALA A 54 -17.29 1.61 3.83
CA ALA A 54 -17.20 0.19 4.15
C ALA A 54 -18.47 -0.62 3.76
N LYS A 55 -19.62 0.04 3.59
CA LYS A 55 -20.87 -0.62 3.17
C LYS A 55 -20.98 -0.85 1.66
N LEU A 56 -20.09 -0.27 0.87
CA LEU A 56 -20.11 -0.45 -0.59
C LEU A 56 -19.79 -1.89 -1.00
N PRO A 57 -20.44 -2.41 -2.06
CA PRO A 57 -20.27 -3.79 -2.49
C PRO A 57 -18.80 -4.11 -2.85
N GLY A 58 -18.30 -5.20 -2.29
CA GLY A 58 -16.95 -5.69 -2.56
C GLY A 58 -15.83 -4.98 -1.77
N ILE A 59 -16.14 -3.92 -1.03
CA ILE A 59 -15.18 -3.29 -0.12
C ILE A 59 -14.90 -4.24 1.05
N GLN A 60 -13.64 -4.63 1.23
CA GLN A 60 -13.19 -5.43 2.37
C GLN A 60 -12.74 -4.56 3.53
N SER A 61 -12.06 -3.46 3.22
CA SER A 61 -11.64 -2.48 4.22
C SER A 61 -11.49 -1.08 3.64
N VAL A 62 -11.74 -0.08 4.50
CA VAL A 62 -11.45 1.32 4.27
C VAL A 62 -10.62 1.78 5.46
N LYS A 63 -9.36 2.16 5.23
CA LYS A 63 -8.44 2.53 6.29
C LYS A 63 -7.86 3.92 6.06
N PRO A 64 -7.72 4.73 7.10
CA PRO A 64 -7.14 6.07 6.96
C PRO A 64 -5.67 5.99 6.54
N VAL A 65 -5.27 6.96 5.73
CA VAL A 65 -3.87 7.22 5.38
C VAL A 65 -3.52 8.63 5.83
N VAL A 66 -2.41 8.75 6.53
CA VAL A 66 -1.86 10.03 6.99
C VAL A 66 -0.60 10.33 6.20
N SER A 67 -0.58 11.45 5.50
CA SER A 67 0.60 11.91 4.78
C SER A 67 1.39 12.91 5.64
N LEU A 68 2.68 12.65 5.80
CA LEU A 68 3.64 13.54 6.43
C LEU A 68 4.67 13.99 5.37
N PRO A 69 4.54 15.23 4.84
CA PRO A 69 5.53 15.79 3.93
C PRO A 69 6.86 16.00 4.65
N VAL A 70 7.92 15.41 4.12
CA VAL A 70 9.26 15.46 4.72
C VAL A 70 10.34 15.62 3.67
N GLN A 71 11.46 16.20 4.09
CA GLN A 71 12.73 16.00 3.43
C GLN A 71 13.38 14.76 4.04
N LEU A 72 13.56 13.74 3.23
CA LEU A 72 14.22 12.49 3.62
C LEU A 72 15.70 12.57 3.24
N LYS A 73 16.58 12.32 4.20
CA LYS A 73 18.02 12.27 3.99
C LYS A 73 18.51 10.84 4.18
N VAL A 74 19.20 10.32 3.17
CA VAL A 74 19.80 8.98 3.14
C VAL A 74 21.29 9.11 2.85
N GLY A 75 22.12 8.99 3.88
CA GLY A 75 23.54 9.27 3.77
C GLY A 75 23.79 10.74 3.37
N GLU A 76 24.43 10.95 2.22
CA GLU A 76 24.74 12.27 1.65
C GLU A 76 23.65 12.82 0.71
N TYR A 77 22.63 12.01 0.39
CA TYR A 77 21.56 12.36 -0.53
C TYR A 77 20.30 12.78 0.22
N SER A 78 19.49 13.62 -0.42
CA SER A 78 18.19 14.04 0.11
C SER A 78 17.11 14.07 -0.97
N VAL A 79 15.85 13.92 -0.57
CA VAL A 79 14.67 14.02 -1.43
C VAL A 79 13.49 14.58 -0.65
N GLU A 80 12.72 15.47 -1.27
CA GLU A 80 11.39 15.85 -0.78
C GLU A 80 10.41 14.74 -1.12
N THR A 81 9.72 14.19 -0.11
CA THR A 81 8.80 13.08 -0.28
C THR A 81 7.71 13.09 0.79
N GLU A 82 6.81 12.12 0.74
CA GLU A 82 5.79 11.92 1.76
C GLU A 82 5.99 10.57 2.45
N LEU A 83 5.94 10.58 3.78
CA LEU A 83 5.81 9.36 4.57
C LEU A 83 4.33 9.07 4.81
N LEU A 84 3.88 7.89 4.39
CA LEU A 84 2.48 7.49 4.48
C LEU A 84 2.25 6.60 5.71
N GLY A 85 1.60 7.17 6.72
CA GLY A 85 1.17 6.44 7.91
C GLY A 85 -0.07 5.61 7.63
N VAL A 86 0.06 4.28 7.70
CA VAL A 86 -1.01 3.32 7.42
C VAL A 86 -1.07 2.24 8.49
N GLU A 87 -2.20 1.54 8.58
CA GLU A 87 -2.30 0.31 9.36
C GLU A 87 -1.62 -0.83 8.59
N LEU A 88 -0.37 -1.14 8.95
CA LEU A 88 0.50 -2.05 8.19
C LEU A 88 -0.08 -3.46 8.00
N THR A 89 -0.92 -3.93 8.92
CA THR A 89 -1.60 -5.23 8.83
C THR A 89 -2.59 -5.32 7.67
N ASN A 90 -3.07 -4.18 7.19
CA ASN A 90 -4.02 -4.07 6.08
C ASN A 90 -3.36 -3.64 4.76
N LEU A 91 -2.05 -3.35 4.78
CA LEU A 91 -1.31 -2.99 3.58
C LEU A 91 -0.91 -4.25 2.81
N HIS A 92 -1.41 -4.38 1.57
CA HIS A 92 -0.93 -5.41 0.65
C HIS A 92 0.31 -4.89 -0.08
N TYR A 93 1.43 -5.55 0.13
CA TYR A 93 2.70 -5.18 -0.49
C TYR A 93 3.52 -6.42 -0.87
N GLN A 94 4.41 -6.24 -1.83
CA GLN A 94 5.43 -7.22 -2.17
C GLN A 94 6.79 -6.68 -1.74
N ALA A 95 7.41 -7.31 -0.77
CA ALA A 95 8.77 -6.97 -0.38
C ALA A 95 9.77 -7.67 -1.31
N GLU A 96 10.76 -6.91 -1.80
CA GLU A 96 11.97 -7.46 -2.41
C GLU A 96 12.92 -7.96 -1.32
N LYS A 97 13.02 -7.17 -0.23
CA LYS A 97 13.81 -7.46 0.97
C LYS A 97 13.03 -7.03 2.20
N ALA A 98 13.09 -7.81 3.25
CA ALA A 98 12.49 -7.46 4.54
C ALA A 98 13.36 -7.96 5.69
N SER A 99 13.34 -7.25 6.82
CA SER A 99 14.03 -7.65 8.04
C SER A 99 13.04 -8.05 9.12
N ASP A 100 13.40 -9.06 9.90
CA ASP A 100 12.64 -9.50 11.08
C ASP A 100 12.86 -8.59 12.31
N THR A 101 13.45 -7.43 12.11
CA THR A 101 13.82 -6.53 13.21
C THR A 101 12.57 -6.02 13.92
N ALA A 102 12.47 -6.30 15.22
CA ALA A 102 11.39 -5.84 16.06
C ALA A 102 11.17 -4.32 15.94
N LEU A 103 9.91 -3.91 15.86
CA LEU A 103 9.49 -2.52 15.81
C LEU A 103 9.89 -1.84 17.13
N GLY A 104 10.90 -0.97 17.07
CA GLY A 104 11.27 -0.10 18.18
C GLY A 104 10.49 1.23 18.12
N ARG A 105 10.93 2.20 18.96
CA ARG A 105 10.36 3.56 18.93
C ARG A 105 10.75 4.34 17.66
N THR A 106 11.87 3.97 17.03
CA THR A 106 12.30 4.60 15.77
C THR A 106 11.37 4.21 14.64
N PRO A 107 10.83 5.16 13.86
CA PRO A 107 9.97 4.86 12.72
C PRO A 107 10.62 3.88 11.75
N ALA A 108 9.89 2.81 11.46
CA ALA A 108 10.32 1.75 10.56
C ALA A 108 9.65 1.92 9.20
N LEU A 109 10.45 2.24 8.19
CA LEU A 109 9.98 2.56 6.85
C LEU A 109 9.94 1.32 5.96
N LEU A 110 8.83 1.12 5.26
CA LEU A 110 8.71 0.24 4.12
C LEU A 110 8.93 1.10 2.86
N ILE A 111 10.07 0.98 2.23
CA ILE A 111 10.54 1.91 1.20
C ILE A 111 10.33 1.31 -0.18
N GLY A 112 9.48 1.91 -1.00
CA GLY A 112 9.39 1.62 -2.41
C GLY A 112 10.66 2.05 -3.14
N LYS A 113 11.21 1.18 -3.97
CA LYS A 113 12.48 1.41 -4.65
C LYS A 113 12.49 2.71 -5.47
N GLU A 114 11.37 2.99 -6.15
CA GLU A 114 11.23 4.17 -7.02
C GLU A 114 11.00 5.46 -6.23
N ALA A 115 10.53 5.37 -4.97
CA ALA A 115 10.35 6.52 -4.11
C ALA A 115 11.67 7.26 -3.81
N LEU A 116 12.80 6.60 -4.03
CA LEU A 116 14.14 7.17 -3.84
C LEU A 116 14.82 7.63 -5.14
N PHE A 117 14.17 7.57 -6.30
CA PHE A 117 14.77 8.00 -7.58
C PHE A 117 15.05 9.51 -7.63
N GLY A 118 14.35 10.30 -6.80
CA GLY A 118 14.58 11.74 -6.68
C GLY A 118 15.72 12.16 -5.76
N LEU A 119 16.50 11.22 -5.19
CA LEU A 119 17.61 11.53 -4.30
C LEU A 119 18.70 12.34 -5.02
N VAL A 120 19.08 13.48 -4.45
CA VAL A 120 20.14 14.36 -4.95
C VAL A 120 21.18 14.61 -3.86
N ASP A 121 22.44 14.79 -4.26
CA ASP A 121 23.52 15.21 -3.35
C ASP A 121 23.46 16.71 -3.02
N ALA A 122 24.36 17.19 -2.19
CA ALA A 122 24.45 18.61 -1.82
C ALA A 122 24.72 19.57 -3.01
N ASN A 123 25.20 19.06 -4.15
CA ASN A 123 25.46 19.80 -5.37
C ASN A 123 24.29 19.71 -6.37
N GLY A 124 23.22 18.99 -6.02
CA GLY A 124 22.07 18.78 -6.88
C GLY A 124 22.24 17.67 -7.92
N HIS A 125 23.26 16.83 -7.81
CA HIS A 125 23.43 15.69 -8.70
C HIS A 125 22.54 14.53 -8.27
N ALA A 126 21.75 14.00 -9.20
CA ALA A 126 20.90 12.84 -8.94
C ALA A 126 21.74 11.60 -8.64
N ILE A 127 21.23 10.77 -7.73
CA ILE A 127 21.81 9.46 -7.44
C ILE A 127 21.76 8.57 -8.68
N SER A 128 22.83 7.85 -8.98
CA SER A 128 22.82 6.87 -10.08
C SER A 128 22.08 5.59 -9.65
N GLU A 129 21.44 4.91 -10.61
CA GLU A 129 20.76 3.62 -10.38
C GLU A 129 21.67 2.59 -9.71
N LYS A 130 22.95 2.53 -10.14
CA LYS A 130 23.96 1.63 -9.54
C LYS A 130 24.17 1.97 -8.06
N ARG A 131 24.29 3.25 -7.72
CA ARG A 131 24.51 3.70 -6.34
C ARG A 131 23.28 3.46 -5.48
N LEU A 132 22.10 3.74 -6.03
CA LEU A 132 20.81 3.44 -5.36
C LEU A 132 20.67 1.94 -5.09
N GLY A 133 20.99 1.09 -6.07
CA GLY A 133 20.98 -0.36 -5.89
C GLY A 133 21.90 -0.80 -4.74
N GLN A 134 23.13 -0.28 -4.66
CA GLN A 134 24.05 -0.55 -3.57
C GLN A 134 23.49 -0.13 -2.20
N LEU A 135 22.91 1.07 -2.11
CA LEU A 135 22.27 1.54 -0.87
C LEU A 135 21.14 0.61 -0.44
N LEU A 136 20.30 0.17 -1.38
CA LEU A 136 19.19 -0.72 -1.08
C LEU A 136 19.61 -2.18 -0.81
N GLU A 137 20.83 -2.59 -1.21
CA GLU A 137 21.38 -3.88 -0.78
C GLU A 137 21.68 -3.91 0.71
N GLU A 138 22.19 -2.81 1.26
CA GLU A 138 22.53 -2.62 2.67
C GLU A 138 21.47 -1.83 3.44
N TYR A 139 20.20 -1.95 3.04
CA TYR A 139 19.11 -1.11 3.54
C TYR A 139 18.97 -1.08 5.07
N GLN A 140 19.36 -2.14 5.77
CA GLN A 140 19.28 -2.21 7.24
C GLN A 140 20.30 -1.30 7.93
N GLU A 141 21.40 -0.99 7.26
CA GLU A 141 22.50 -0.14 7.76
C GLU A 141 22.32 1.33 7.36
N LEU A 142 21.26 1.64 6.58
CA LEU A 142 21.02 2.99 6.12
C LEU A 142 20.75 3.93 7.30
N SER A 143 21.57 4.97 7.40
CA SER A 143 21.26 6.11 8.24
C SER A 143 20.24 6.99 7.53
N ILE A 144 19.02 6.96 8.02
CA ILE A 144 17.89 7.72 7.45
C ILE A 144 17.45 8.75 8.47
N THR A 145 17.43 10.02 8.04
CA THR A 145 16.90 11.12 8.83
C THR A 145 15.80 11.80 8.03
N ALA A 146 14.70 12.12 8.67
CA ALA A 146 13.63 12.92 8.07
C ALA A 146 13.49 14.24 8.83
N SER A 147 13.14 15.30 8.10
CA SER A 147 12.71 16.58 8.66
C SER A 147 11.38 16.98 8.04
N PHE A 148 10.49 17.63 8.81
CA PHE A 148 9.22 18.10 8.25
C PHE A 148 9.46 19.21 7.23
N SER A 149 8.82 19.15 6.06
CA SER A 149 9.00 20.14 4.99
C SER A 149 8.63 21.56 5.43
N ASN A 150 7.67 21.71 6.36
CA ASN A 150 7.26 22.98 6.94
C ASN A 150 8.10 23.44 8.16
N ARG A 151 8.93 22.55 8.71
CA ARG A 151 9.81 22.80 9.87
C ARG A 151 11.10 22.01 9.75
N PRO A 152 12.02 22.43 8.88
CA PRO A 152 13.23 21.66 8.57
C PRO A 152 14.19 21.49 9.77
N GLU A 153 14.04 22.31 10.81
CA GLU A 153 14.78 22.18 12.07
C GLU A 153 14.31 20.99 12.93
N GLN A 154 13.09 20.50 12.70
CA GLN A 154 12.53 19.36 13.42
C GLN A 154 12.90 18.07 12.68
N THR A 155 13.94 17.41 13.15
CA THR A 155 14.47 16.20 12.56
C THR A 155 14.20 14.98 13.44
N PHE A 156 14.02 13.82 12.81
CA PHE A 156 13.89 12.53 13.49
C PHE A 156 14.58 11.44 12.69
N SER A 157 15.12 10.46 13.40
CA SER A 157 15.76 9.30 12.77
C SER A 157 14.71 8.27 12.37
N CYS A 158 14.93 7.63 11.23
CA CYS A 158 14.16 6.50 10.73
C CYS A 158 15.09 5.31 10.47
N ARG A 159 14.51 4.15 10.27
CA ARG A 159 15.22 2.97 9.77
C ARG A 159 14.45 2.33 8.65
N ALA A 160 15.14 1.71 7.70
CA ALA A 160 14.50 0.89 6.69
C ALA A 160 14.16 -0.49 7.30
N ALA A 161 12.90 -0.90 7.19
CA ALA A 161 12.44 -2.24 7.61
C ALA A 161 12.25 -3.17 6.42
N ALA A 162 11.92 -2.62 5.26
CA ALA A 162 11.79 -3.39 4.03
C ALA A 162 12.05 -2.50 2.80
N VAL A 163 12.46 -3.13 1.71
CA VAL A 163 12.46 -2.55 0.36
C VAL A 163 11.31 -3.20 -0.39
N LEU A 164 10.40 -2.38 -0.90
CA LEU A 164 9.20 -2.85 -1.60
C LEU A 164 9.45 -2.92 -3.11
N LYS A 165 9.00 -4.01 -3.70
CA LYS A 165 8.84 -4.15 -5.14
C LYS A 165 7.54 -3.46 -5.60
N GLU A 166 6.47 -3.63 -4.80
CA GLU A 166 5.15 -3.04 -5.03
C GLU A 166 4.49 -2.69 -3.69
N PRO A 167 3.92 -1.49 -3.54
CA PRO A 167 4.06 -0.31 -4.41
C PRO A 167 5.49 0.23 -4.43
N ALA A 168 6.01 0.54 -5.63
CA ALA A 168 7.41 0.92 -5.82
C ALA A 168 7.70 2.40 -5.55
N ASP A 169 6.70 3.27 -5.66
CA ASP A 169 6.78 4.73 -5.62
C ASP A 169 6.42 5.36 -4.27
N LYS A 170 6.15 4.55 -3.24
CA LYS A 170 5.65 4.99 -1.93
C LYS A 170 6.57 4.60 -0.79
N ILE A 171 6.49 5.38 0.31
CA ILE A 171 7.16 5.05 1.57
C ILE A 171 6.10 4.97 2.66
N TYR A 172 5.94 3.79 3.24
CA TYR A 172 4.97 3.53 4.29
C TYR A 172 5.61 3.33 5.65
N PHE A 173 4.84 3.63 6.70
CA PHE A 173 5.17 3.28 8.08
C PHE A 173 3.90 3.16 8.92
N SER A 174 4.02 2.78 10.20
CA SER A 174 2.85 2.61 11.06
C SER A 174 2.12 3.93 11.31
N ILE A 175 0.79 3.92 11.19
CA ILE A 175 -0.05 5.06 11.54
C ILE A 175 0.10 5.48 13.00
N ASP A 176 0.36 4.54 13.91
CA ASP A 176 0.59 4.85 15.32
C ASP A 176 1.90 5.62 15.52
N GLN A 177 2.93 5.28 14.75
CA GLN A 177 4.17 6.04 14.72
C GLN A 177 3.96 7.43 14.10
N ALA A 178 3.10 7.55 13.07
CA ALA A 178 2.73 8.84 12.50
C ALA A 178 2.04 9.75 13.53
N LYS A 179 1.09 9.20 14.31
CA LYS A 179 0.42 9.92 15.40
C LYS A 179 1.41 10.38 16.46
N ALA A 180 2.26 9.48 16.93
CA ALA A 180 3.26 9.80 17.94
C ALA A 180 4.23 10.91 17.49
N LEU A 181 4.67 10.89 16.21
CA LEU A 181 5.49 11.96 15.64
C LEU A 181 4.74 13.28 15.57
N ALA A 182 3.49 13.27 15.08
CA ALA A 182 2.68 14.47 14.99
C ALA A 182 2.47 15.12 16.36
N GLU A 183 2.18 14.34 17.39
CA GLU A 183 2.05 14.80 18.77
C GLU A 183 3.39 15.35 19.32
N GLN A 184 4.48 14.59 19.16
CA GLN A 184 5.80 14.97 19.65
C GLN A 184 6.29 16.29 19.09
N TYR A 185 6.01 16.56 17.81
CA TYR A 185 6.50 17.75 17.09
C TYR A 185 5.44 18.82 16.87
N GLY A 186 4.22 18.65 17.43
CA GLY A 186 3.12 19.61 17.28
C GLY A 186 2.70 19.81 15.81
N GLN A 187 2.75 18.73 15.01
CA GLN A 187 2.33 18.74 13.62
C GLN A 187 0.82 18.46 13.53
N PRO A 188 0.11 19.05 12.56
CA PRO A 188 -1.28 18.72 12.33
C PRO A 188 -1.42 17.25 11.91
N PHE A 189 -2.33 16.53 12.55
CA PHE A 189 -2.69 15.18 12.19
C PHE A 189 -4.04 15.20 11.48
N SER A 190 -4.05 14.94 10.20
CA SER A 190 -5.29 14.89 9.42
C SER A 190 -5.28 13.71 8.44
N ILE A 191 -6.42 13.06 8.31
CA ILE A 191 -6.63 12.01 7.32
C ILE A 191 -6.99 12.72 6.01
N LYS A 192 -6.12 12.61 5.00
CA LYS A 192 -6.31 13.22 3.68
C LYS A 192 -6.64 12.20 2.60
N GLU A 193 -6.46 10.94 2.90
CA GLU A 193 -6.61 9.84 1.97
C GLU A 193 -7.08 8.58 2.70
N VAL A 194 -7.60 7.64 1.95
CA VAL A 194 -7.98 6.31 2.45
C VAL A 194 -7.36 5.21 1.61
N LEU A 195 -7.01 4.11 2.25
CA LEU A 195 -6.58 2.89 1.60
C LEU A 195 -7.79 1.97 1.47
N LEU A 196 -8.21 1.73 0.22
CA LEU A 196 -9.34 0.88 -0.12
C LEU A 196 -8.87 -0.51 -0.51
N THR A 197 -9.40 -1.54 0.13
CA THR A 197 -9.20 -2.93 -0.29
C THR A 197 -10.52 -3.46 -0.82
N VAL A 198 -10.53 -3.90 -2.09
CA VAL A 198 -11.75 -4.28 -2.82
C VAL A 198 -11.57 -5.65 -3.45
N THR A 199 -12.60 -6.50 -3.34
CA THR A 199 -12.62 -7.81 -3.99
C THR A 199 -13.35 -7.75 -5.31
N GLY A 200 -12.69 -8.19 -6.38
CA GLY A 200 -13.24 -8.29 -7.73
C GLY A 200 -13.14 -6.99 -8.55
N GLU A 201 -12.72 -7.13 -9.80
CA GLU A 201 -12.46 -6.01 -10.71
C GLU A 201 -13.68 -5.10 -10.94
N THR A 202 -14.87 -5.69 -11.05
CA THR A 202 -16.11 -4.92 -11.24
C THR A 202 -16.42 -4.04 -10.03
N ASN A 203 -16.23 -4.57 -8.82
CA ASN A 203 -16.44 -3.83 -7.59
C ASN A 203 -15.40 -2.72 -7.42
N PHE A 204 -14.14 -3.00 -7.78
CA PHE A 204 -13.07 -2.03 -7.77
C PHE A 204 -13.38 -0.82 -8.68
N ARG A 205 -13.83 -1.07 -9.91
CA ARG A 205 -14.24 0.00 -10.83
C ARG A 205 -15.41 0.83 -10.27
N LYS A 206 -16.44 0.19 -9.72
CA LYS A 206 -17.58 0.88 -9.09
C LYS A 206 -17.14 1.69 -7.87
N ALA A 207 -16.26 1.16 -7.04
CA ALA A 207 -15.72 1.90 -5.91
C ALA A 207 -14.97 3.16 -6.37
N LYS A 208 -14.13 3.05 -7.39
CA LYS A 208 -13.47 4.21 -8.01
C LYS A 208 -14.46 5.28 -8.48
N GLU A 209 -15.50 4.88 -9.20
CA GLU A 209 -16.55 5.80 -9.67
C GLU A 209 -17.29 6.48 -8.51
N SER A 210 -17.54 5.75 -7.41
CA SER A 210 -18.22 6.29 -6.23
C SER A 210 -17.38 7.29 -5.43
N PHE A 211 -16.05 7.19 -5.52
CA PHE A 211 -15.11 8.08 -4.84
C PHE A 211 -14.57 9.22 -5.73
N VAL A 212 -14.86 9.23 -7.03
CA VAL A 212 -14.60 10.40 -7.87
C VAL A 212 -15.70 11.42 -7.65
N PRO A 213 -15.39 12.69 -7.28
CA PRO A 213 -16.41 13.72 -7.18
C PRO A 213 -17.16 13.78 -8.50
N THR A 214 -18.48 13.58 -8.46
CA THR A 214 -19.33 13.81 -9.61
C THR A 214 -19.13 15.27 -10.01
N LYS A 215 -18.66 15.53 -11.23
CA LYS A 215 -18.64 16.87 -11.82
C LYS A 215 -20.08 17.31 -12.11
N GLU A 216 -20.88 17.51 -11.08
CA GLU A 216 -22.19 18.15 -11.17
C GLU A 216 -22.12 19.41 -10.32
N GLY A 217 -22.02 20.55 -11.01
CA GLY A 217 -22.14 21.87 -10.41
C GLY A 217 -21.05 22.85 -10.81
N LEU A 218 -20.92 23.15 -12.09
CA LEU A 218 -20.49 24.45 -12.59
C LEU A 218 -21.58 25.00 -13.50
#